data_02353f2167a069515590ebba1d583afe
#
_entry.id   02353f2167a069515590ebba1d583afe
#
_cell.length_a   1.000
_cell.length_b   1.000
_cell.length_c   1.000
_cell.angle_alpha   90.00
_cell.angle_beta   90.00
_cell.angle_gamma   90.00
#
_symmetry.space_group_name_H-M   'P 1'
#
loop_
_entity.id
_entity.type
_entity.pdbx_description
1 polymer ?
#
loop_
_entity_poly.entity_id
_entity_poly.type
_entity_poly.pdbx_seq_one_letter_code
_entity_poly.pdbx_strand_id
1 'polypeptide(L)'
;PKETIIALLVIAVTVVAAYAFYRMRTRKRRKEREKQQKIKQKVKKLSRTRAELSPEEFMRLRAQTFGNGAARHDKLNFEGVYVLFNVTKSMYYVGQGKKVLDRVNMHFTGKGNGDVYADYKYGDEFTIKIIGLKHSGYRSLNALERDTISTFEAYAKGYNKTKGNKD
;
A
#
# COMPACT_ATOMS: atom_id res chain seq x y z
N PRO A 1 46.06 21.22 -37.09
CA PRO A 1 45.12 21.16 -38.21
C PRO A 1 43.69 21.24 -37.77
N LYS A 2 42.85 21.82 -38.63
CA LYS A 2 41.46 22.15 -38.34
C LYS A 2 40.62 20.92 -37.92
N GLU A 3 40.89 19.76 -38.48
CA GLU A 3 40.17 18.49 -38.17
C GLU A 3 40.36 18.01 -36.72
N THR A 4 41.53 18.15 -36.16
CA THR A 4 41.77 17.79 -34.74
C THR A 4 41.06 18.73 -33.78
N ILE A 5 40.96 20.03 -34.13
CA ILE A 5 40.20 21.00 -33.34
C ILE A 5 38.70 20.67 -33.35
N ILE A 6 38.14 20.35 -34.54
CA ILE A 6 36.75 19.96 -34.71
C ILE A 6 36.48 18.67 -33.89
N ALA A 7 37.33 17.67 -33.97
CA ALA A 7 37.18 16.43 -33.22
C ALA A 7 37.15 16.68 -31.69
N LEU A 8 38.07 17.52 -31.20
CA LEU A 8 38.08 17.90 -29.77
C LEU A 8 36.84 18.64 -29.33
N LEU A 9 36.31 19.54 -30.16
CA LEU A 9 35.04 20.25 -29.89
C LEU A 9 33.87 19.30 -29.84
N VAL A 10 33.76 18.35 -30.76
CA VAL A 10 32.70 17.33 -30.76
C VAL A 10 32.75 16.49 -29.48
N ILE A 11 33.96 16.05 -29.09
CA ILE A 11 34.17 15.30 -27.84
C ILE A 11 33.73 16.14 -26.62
N ALA A 12 34.15 17.41 -26.56
CA ALA A 12 33.78 18.29 -25.46
C ALA A 12 32.24 18.47 -25.36
N VAL A 13 31.58 18.70 -26.48
CA VAL A 13 30.11 18.84 -26.53
C VAL A 13 29.41 17.55 -26.09
N THR A 14 29.88 16.39 -26.54
CA THR A 14 29.30 15.09 -26.15
C THR A 14 29.48 14.81 -24.65
N VAL A 15 30.61 15.13 -24.08
CA VAL A 15 30.88 14.99 -22.64
C VAL A 15 29.96 15.91 -21.82
N VAL A 16 29.82 17.17 -22.22
CA VAL A 16 28.95 18.12 -21.56
C VAL A 16 27.48 17.68 -21.65
N ALA A 17 27.02 17.20 -22.81
CA ALA A 17 25.69 16.68 -22.99
C ALA A 17 25.42 15.44 -22.14
N ALA A 18 26.36 14.49 -22.10
CA ALA A 18 26.29 13.30 -21.26
C ALA A 18 26.22 13.66 -19.77
N TYR A 19 27.04 14.61 -19.33
CA TYR A 19 27.01 15.10 -17.94
C TYR A 19 25.70 15.79 -17.58
N ALA A 20 25.18 16.64 -18.47
CA ALA A 20 23.88 17.28 -18.28
C ALA A 20 22.74 16.26 -18.18
N PHE A 21 22.73 15.24 -19.05
CA PHE A 21 21.78 14.15 -19.02
C PHE A 21 21.88 13.33 -17.72
N TYR A 22 23.10 13.01 -17.30
CA TYR A 22 23.34 12.33 -16.02
C TYR A 22 22.80 13.14 -14.84
N ARG A 23 23.07 14.45 -14.80
CA ARG A 23 22.57 15.34 -13.73
C ARG A 23 21.03 15.42 -13.74
N MET A 24 20.41 15.51 -14.89
CA MET A 24 18.94 15.52 -15.01
C MET A 24 18.35 14.21 -14.49
N ARG A 25 18.91 13.06 -14.87
CA ARG A 25 18.47 11.74 -14.44
C ARG A 25 18.62 11.53 -12.92
N THR A 26 19.72 11.97 -12.35
CA THR A 26 19.97 11.89 -10.90
C THR A 26 19.03 12.80 -10.11
N ARG A 27 18.79 14.04 -10.58
CA ARG A 27 17.80 14.96 -9.98
C ARG A 27 16.39 14.38 -10.02
N LYS A 28 15.96 13.79 -11.14
CA LYS A 28 14.65 13.14 -11.27
C LYS A 28 14.50 11.98 -10.28
N ARG A 29 15.51 11.11 -10.19
CA ARG A 29 15.54 9.99 -9.24
C ARG A 29 15.48 10.45 -7.78
N ARG A 30 16.20 11.52 -7.44
CA ARG A 30 16.18 12.10 -6.09
C ARG A 30 14.78 12.61 -5.73
N LYS A 31 14.15 13.40 -6.61
CA LYS A 31 12.78 13.91 -6.40
C LYS A 31 11.78 12.77 -6.22
N GLU A 32 11.90 11.71 -7.02
CA GLU A 32 11.01 10.55 -6.89
C GLU A 32 11.20 9.81 -5.56
N ARG A 33 12.44 9.62 -5.11
CA ARG A 33 12.73 9.05 -3.78
C ARG A 33 12.17 9.90 -2.64
N GLU A 34 12.34 11.21 -2.70
CA GLU A 34 11.78 12.14 -1.71
C GLU A 34 10.25 12.07 -1.67
N LYS A 35 9.60 11.99 -2.84
CA LYS A 35 8.14 11.79 -2.95
C LYS A 35 7.70 10.46 -2.32
N GLN A 36 8.38 9.37 -2.65
CA GLN A 36 8.09 8.05 -2.09
C GLN A 36 8.29 8.01 -0.56
N GLN A 37 9.31 8.67 -0.04
CA GLN A 37 9.53 8.78 1.40
C GLN A 37 8.39 9.55 2.09
N LYS A 38 7.92 10.65 1.52
CA LYS A 38 6.77 11.41 2.06
C LYS A 38 5.49 10.57 2.08
N ILE A 39 5.22 9.81 1.00
CA ILE A 39 4.10 8.88 0.93
C ILE A 39 4.22 7.83 2.03
N LYS A 40 5.37 7.18 2.15
CA LYS A 40 5.62 6.15 3.18
C LYS A 40 5.41 6.69 4.59
N GLN A 41 5.90 7.90 4.88
CA GLN A 41 5.70 8.56 6.18
C GLN A 41 4.22 8.85 6.45
N LYS A 42 3.50 9.38 5.45
CA LYS A 42 2.06 9.68 5.55
C LYS A 42 1.25 8.42 5.87
N VAL A 43 1.43 7.35 5.09
CA VAL A 43 0.70 6.09 5.29
C VAL A 43 1.06 5.45 6.63
N LYS A 44 2.35 5.42 7.00
CA LYS A 44 2.78 4.92 8.32
C LYS A 44 2.15 5.71 9.46
N LYS A 45 2.05 7.04 9.35
CA LYS A 45 1.38 7.87 10.35
C LYS A 45 -0.10 7.51 10.47
N LEU A 46 -0.80 7.36 9.34
CA LEU A 46 -2.21 6.93 9.31
C LEU A 46 -2.38 5.55 9.97
N SER A 47 -1.52 4.60 9.64
CA SER A 47 -1.58 3.24 10.19
C SER A 47 -1.30 3.18 11.70
N ARG A 48 -0.35 3.99 12.20
CA ARG A 48 -0.01 4.01 13.64
C ARG A 48 -1.16 4.47 14.54
N THR A 49 -2.05 5.30 14.03
CA THR A 49 -3.21 5.80 14.78
C THR A 49 -4.40 4.84 14.78
N ARG A 50 -4.28 3.69 14.12
CA ARG A 50 -5.35 2.69 14.01
C ARG A 50 -5.15 1.55 15.00
N ALA A 51 -6.29 1.08 15.53
CA ALA A 51 -6.28 -0.12 16.35
C ALA A 51 -5.71 -1.30 15.56
N GLU A 52 -4.93 -2.11 16.22
CA GLU A 52 -4.42 -3.38 15.71
C GLU A 52 -5.21 -4.50 16.36
N LEU A 53 -5.88 -5.31 15.57
CA LEU A 53 -6.79 -6.35 16.03
C LEU A 53 -6.28 -7.71 15.58
N SER A 54 -6.44 -8.74 16.40
CA SER A 54 -6.37 -10.12 15.93
C SER A 54 -7.60 -10.46 15.09
N PRO A 55 -7.57 -11.53 14.27
CA PRO A 55 -8.76 -12.00 13.55
C PRO A 55 -9.94 -12.29 14.49
N GLU A 56 -9.67 -12.87 15.65
CA GLU A 56 -10.69 -13.20 16.65
C GLU A 56 -11.32 -11.94 17.28
N GLU A 57 -10.50 -10.95 17.60
CA GLU A 57 -10.97 -9.65 18.09
C GLU A 57 -11.80 -8.93 17.03
N PHE A 58 -11.35 -8.94 15.77
CA PHE A 58 -12.07 -8.37 14.65
C PHE A 58 -13.45 -9.04 14.48
N MET A 59 -13.50 -10.38 14.49
CA MET A 59 -14.76 -11.13 14.35
C MET A 59 -15.72 -10.85 15.48
N ARG A 60 -15.22 -10.76 16.72
CA ARG A 60 -16.05 -10.41 17.90
C ARG A 60 -16.64 -9.01 17.78
N LEU A 61 -15.81 -8.01 17.46
CA LEU A 61 -16.26 -6.63 17.26
C LEU A 61 -17.24 -6.51 16.11
N ARG A 62 -16.99 -7.23 15.01
CA ARG A 62 -17.92 -7.30 13.89
C ARG A 62 -19.25 -7.90 14.30
N ALA A 63 -19.29 -9.02 15.01
CA ALA A 63 -20.51 -9.66 15.50
C ALA A 63 -21.33 -8.72 16.41
N GLN A 64 -20.69 -8.00 17.33
CA GLN A 64 -21.33 -7.00 18.18
C GLN A 64 -21.93 -5.85 17.35
N THR A 65 -21.26 -5.44 16.28
CA THR A 65 -21.73 -4.40 15.37
C THR A 65 -22.97 -4.84 14.59
N PHE A 66 -23.00 -6.11 14.14
CA PHE A 66 -24.09 -6.69 13.36
C PHE A 66 -25.32 -7.10 14.22
N GLY A 67 -25.11 -7.46 15.47
CA GLY A 67 -26.18 -7.88 16.38
C GLY A 67 -27.24 -6.80 16.69
N ASN A 68 -27.00 -5.55 16.30
CA ASN A 68 -27.86 -4.40 16.55
C ASN A 68 -28.66 -3.89 15.32
N GLY A 69 -28.78 -4.73 14.28
CA GLY A 69 -29.60 -4.47 13.10
C GLY A 69 -28.86 -3.92 11.87
N ALA A 70 -29.40 -4.20 10.68
CA ALA A 70 -28.77 -3.92 9.38
C ALA A 70 -28.48 -2.43 9.12
N ALA A 71 -29.32 -1.53 9.63
CA ALA A 71 -29.13 -0.07 9.42
C ALA A 71 -27.91 0.49 10.17
N ARG A 72 -27.56 -0.07 11.31
CA ARG A 72 -26.33 0.30 12.06
C ARG A 72 -25.09 -0.27 11.40
N HIS A 73 -25.20 -1.47 10.85
CA HIS A 73 -24.13 -2.12 10.09
C HIS A 73 -23.64 -1.26 8.91
N ASP A 74 -24.55 -0.74 8.09
CA ASP A 74 -24.18 0.05 6.91
C ASP A 74 -23.44 1.34 7.27
N LYS A 75 -23.73 1.95 8.42
CA LYS A 75 -23.02 3.15 8.91
C LYS A 75 -21.61 2.85 9.41
N LEU A 76 -21.37 1.68 9.97
CA LEU A 76 -20.08 1.29 10.53
C LEU A 76 -19.19 0.56 9.51
N ASN A 77 -19.77 0.10 8.39
CA ASN A 77 -19.04 -0.57 7.32
C ASN A 77 -18.68 0.42 6.20
N PHE A 78 -17.68 1.21 6.45
CA PHE A 78 -17.27 2.37 5.65
C PHE A 78 -16.26 2.01 4.54
N GLU A 79 -16.03 2.98 3.65
CA GLU A 79 -14.97 2.89 2.64
C GLU A 79 -13.58 2.99 3.28
N GLY A 80 -12.72 2.04 2.96
CA GLY A 80 -11.39 2.04 3.54
C GLY A 80 -10.44 1.03 2.91
N VAL A 81 -9.20 1.12 3.37
CA VAL A 81 -8.11 0.19 3.07
C VAL A 81 -7.81 -0.60 4.34
N TYR A 82 -7.55 -1.87 4.20
CA TYR A 82 -7.14 -2.73 5.30
C TYR A 82 -5.76 -3.30 5.04
N VAL A 83 -5.02 -3.50 6.12
CA VAL A 83 -3.69 -4.09 6.15
C VAL A 83 -3.76 -5.33 7.01
N LEU A 84 -3.57 -6.49 6.40
CA LEU A 84 -3.45 -7.77 7.07
C LEU A 84 -1.96 -8.11 7.15
N PHE A 85 -1.47 -8.31 8.35
CA PHE A 85 -0.07 -8.66 8.58
C PHE A 85 0.02 -10.07 9.13
N ASN A 86 0.64 -10.97 8.38
CA ASN A 86 1.05 -12.27 8.87
C ASN A 86 2.33 -12.09 9.71
N VAL A 87 2.18 -12.17 11.01
CA VAL A 87 3.29 -12.00 11.98
C VAL A 87 4.30 -13.12 11.83
N THR A 88 3.82 -14.35 11.63
CA THR A 88 4.65 -15.55 11.52
C THR A 88 5.61 -15.49 10.33
N LYS A 89 5.12 -15.01 9.18
CA LYS A 89 5.88 -14.93 7.93
C LYS A 89 6.45 -13.54 7.63
N SER A 90 6.11 -12.53 8.44
CA SER A 90 6.45 -11.13 8.19
C SER A 90 5.97 -10.62 6.82
N MET A 91 4.77 -11.03 6.40
CA MET A 91 4.19 -10.71 5.10
C MET A 91 2.90 -9.89 5.24
N TYR A 92 2.71 -8.95 4.32
CA TYR A 92 1.54 -8.09 4.29
C TYR A 92 0.60 -8.43 3.14
N TYR A 93 -0.70 -8.28 3.39
CA TYR A 93 -1.72 -8.13 2.36
C TYR A 93 -2.45 -6.81 2.58
N VAL A 94 -2.63 -6.05 1.51
CA VAL A 94 -3.37 -4.80 1.52
C VAL A 94 -4.50 -4.90 0.52
N GLY A 95 -5.69 -4.50 0.94
CA GLY A 95 -6.83 -4.43 0.04
C GLY A 95 -7.76 -3.27 0.40
N GLN A 96 -8.76 -3.06 -0.42
CA GLN A 96 -9.72 -1.98 -0.25
C GLN A 96 -11.15 -2.49 -0.31
N GLY A 97 -12.08 -1.72 0.21
CA GLY A 97 -13.51 -1.99 0.10
C GLY A 97 -14.35 -0.77 0.40
N LYS A 98 -15.47 -0.64 -0.32
CA LYS A 98 -16.56 0.30 0.03
C LYS A 98 -17.26 -0.12 1.32
N LYS A 99 -17.27 -1.40 1.60
CA LYS A 99 -17.72 -2.05 2.84
C LYS A 99 -16.53 -2.82 3.41
N VAL A 100 -15.62 -2.10 4.09
CA VAL A 100 -14.30 -2.61 4.46
C VAL A 100 -14.36 -3.77 5.44
N LEU A 101 -15.31 -3.77 6.38
CA LEU A 101 -15.47 -4.85 7.35
C LEU A 101 -15.88 -6.17 6.70
N ASP A 102 -16.74 -6.12 5.69
CA ASP A 102 -17.12 -7.32 4.93
C ASP A 102 -15.94 -7.87 4.13
N ARG A 103 -15.15 -6.99 3.53
CA ARG A 103 -13.95 -7.40 2.77
C ARG A 103 -12.91 -8.07 3.66
N VAL A 104 -12.65 -7.53 4.84
CA VAL A 104 -11.74 -8.16 5.81
C VAL A 104 -12.26 -9.53 6.23
N ASN A 105 -13.56 -9.62 6.57
CA ASN A 105 -14.18 -10.89 6.95
C ASN A 105 -14.03 -11.99 5.88
N MET A 106 -14.13 -11.63 4.60
CA MET A 106 -13.98 -12.59 3.50
C MET A 106 -12.62 -13.29 3.51
N HIS A 107 -11.55 -12.59 3.90
CA HIS A 107 -10.19 -13.17 3.93
C HIS A 107 -10.04 -14.26 4.98
N PHE A 108 -10.72 -14.15 6.11
CA PHE A 108 -10.66 -15.11 7.21
C PHE A 108 -11.79 -16.16 7.18
N THR A 109 -12.67 -16.09 6.19
CA THR A 109 -13.78 -17.06 5.97
C THR A 109 -13.67 -17.81 4.64
N GLY A 110 -12.55 -17.71 3.94
CA GLY A 110 -12.25 -18.45 2.71
C GLY A 110 -12.84 -17.85 1.43
N LYS A 111 -13.46 -16.67 1.50
CA LYS A 111 -14.08 -15.98 0.35
C LYS A 111 -13.22 -14.84 -0.22
N GLY A 112 -12.05 -14.61 0.34
CA GLY A 112 -11.12 -13.54 -0.05
C GLY A 112 -9.85 -14.07 -0.71
N ASN A 113 -8.67 -13.58 -0.28
CA ASN A 113 -7.38 -14.05 -0.77
C ASN A 113 -7.10 -15.46 -0.24
N GLY A 114 -6.92 -16.42 -1.14
CA GLY A 114 -6.71 -17.83 -0.79
C GLY A 114 -5.42 -18.10 -0.02
N ASP A 115 -4.33 -17.38 -0.35
CA ASP A 115 -3.04 -17.55 0.33
C ASP A 115 -3.11 -17.06 1.78
N VAL A 116 -3.77 -15.91 2.02
CA VAL A 116 -4.02 -15.39 3.39
C VAL A 116 -4.87 -16.38 4.19
N TYR A 117 -5.94 -16.90 3.59
CA TYR A 117 -6.82 -17.85 4.25
C TYR A 117 -6.11 -19.17 4.57
N ALA A 118 -5.32 -19.70 3.65
CA ALA A 118 -4.56 -20.93 3.85
C ALA A 118 -3.60 -20.78 5.04
N ASP A 119 -2.82 -19.71 5.08
CA ASP A 119 -1.88 -19.46 6.16
C ASP A 119 -2.58 -19.26 7.52
N TYR A 120 -3.70 -18.52 7.55
CA TYR A 120 -4.52 -18.37 8.75
C TYR A 120 -5.06 -19.71 9.25
N LYS A 121 -5.60 -20.54 8.35
CA LYS A 121 -6.08 -21.89 8.70
C LYS A 121 -4.97 -22.82 9.16
N TYR A 122 -3.76 -22.63 8.70
CA TYR A 122 -2.58 -23.39 9.13
C TYR A 122 -2.09 -23.00 10.52
N GLY A 123 -2.59 -21.89 11.07
CA GLY A 123 -2.27 -21.42 12.43
C GLY A 123 -1.29 -20.24 12.46
N ASP A 124 -0.99 -19.59 11.33
CA ASP A 124 -0.20 -18.37 11.34
C ASP A 124 -0.94 -17.25 12.08
N GLU A 125 -0.18 -16.45 12.84
CA GLU A 125 -0.70 -15.30 13.55
C GLU A 125 -0.89 -14.12 12.59
N PHE A 126 -2.05 -13.46 12.68
CA PHE A 126 -2.36 -12.29 11.89
C PHE A 126 -2.77 -11.09 12.74
N THR A 127 -2.42 -9.90 12.26
CA THR A 127 -3.01 -8.65 12.76
C THR A 127 -3.70 -7.89 11.63
N ILE A 128 -4.71 -7.09 12.01
CA ILE A 128 -5.58 -6.34 11.11
C ILE A 128 -5.56 -4.88 11.50
N LYS A 129 -5.27 -4.01 10.54
CA LYS A 129 -5.47 -2.55 10.66
C LYS A 129 -6.39 -2.06 9.55
N ILE A 130 -7.26 -1.10 9.87
CA ILE A 130 -8.20 -0.52 8.93
C ILE A 130 -8.01 0.99 8.89
N ILE A 131 -7.84 1.53 7.68
CA ILE A 131 -7.67 2.95 7.42
C ILE A 131 -8.87 3.42 6.61
N GLY A 132 -9.77 4.19 7.23
CA GLY A 132 -10.90 4.78 6.53
C GLY A 132 -10.44 5.82 5.49
N LEU A 133 -11.14 5.90 4.35
CA LEU A 133 -10.87 6.91 3.34
C LEU A 133 -11.16 8.32 3.88
N LYS A 134 -12.28 8.46 4.59
CA LYS A 134 -12.66 9.72 5.25
C LYS A 134 -11.58 10.12 6.26
N HIS A 135 -11.16 11.37 6.20
CA HIS A 135 -10.09 11.96 7.04
C HIS A 135 -8.68 11.36 6.83
N SER A 136 -8.46 10.54 5.79
CA SER A 136 -7.12 10.03 5.45
C SER A 136 -6.26 11.08 4.71
N GLY A 137 -6.88 12.12 4.18
CA GLY A 137 -6.23 13.08 3.28
C GLY A 137 -5.99 12.51 1.87
N TYR A 138 -6.66 11.41 1.52
CA TYR A 138 -6.74 10.87 0.17
C TYR A 138 -8.11 11.17 -0.44
N ARG A 139 -8.15 11.41 -1.75
CA ARG A 139 -9.37 11.67 -2.51
C ARG A 139 -9.96 10.41 -3.13
N SER A 140 -9.15 9.39 -3.33
CA SER A 140 -9.50 8.16 -4.03
C SER A 140 -9.07 6.96 -3.19
N LEU A 141 -9.95 5.96 -3.14
CA LEU A 141 -9.69 4.70 -2.46
C LEU A 141 -8.54 3.94 -3.16
N ASN A 142 -8.47 4.01 -4.49
CA ASN A 142 -7.39 3.43 -5.28
C ASN A 142 -6.03 4.05 -4.95
N ALA A 143 -5.97 5.38 -4.81
CA ALA A 143 -4.73 6.06 -4.44
C ALA A 143 -4.26 5.67 -3.03
N LEU A 144 -5.18 5.59 -2.06
CA LEU A 144 -4.88 5.14 -0.70
C LEU A 144 -4.37 3.69 -0.71
N GLU A 145 -5.01 2.80 -1.46
CA GLU A 145 -4.60 1.39 -1.58
C GLU A 145 -3.20 1.26 -2.19
N ARG A 146 -2.94 1.90 -3.36
CA ARG A 146 -1.62 1.86 -4.02
C ARG A 146 -0.49 2.30 -3.11
N ASP A 147 -0.69 3.43 -2.44
CA ASP A 147 0.31 3.99 -1.53
C ASP A 147 0.52 3.09 -0.30
N THR A 148 -0.54 2.43 0.18
CA THR A 148 -0.47 1.47 1.28
C THR A 148 0.25 0.19 0.86
N ILE A 149 -0.07 -0.38 -0.32
CA ILE A 149 0.63 -1.55 -0.89
C ILE A 149 2.14 -1.27 -1.01
N SER A 150 2.49 -0.10 -1.56
CA SER A 150 3.89 0.32 -1.72
C SER A 150 4.59 0.52 -0.37
N THR A 151 3.91 1.14 0.60
CA THR A 151 4.47 1.43 1.93
C THR A 151 4.82 0.16 2.71
N PHE A 152 3.94 -0.84 2.67
CA PHE A 152 4.11 -2.12 3.35
C PHE A 152 4.77 -3.19 2.50
N GLU A 153 5.21 -2.85 1.28
CA GLU A 153 5.85 -3.77 0.33
C GLU A 153 5.01 -5.02 0.03
N ALA A 154 3.68 -4.90 0.14
CA ALA A 154 2.74 -6.02 0.08
C ALA A 154 2.72 -6.72 -1.30
N TYR A 155 3.09 -6.01 -2.38
CA TYR A 155 3.29 -6.60 -3.70
C TYR A 155 4.69 -7.20 -3.87
N ALA A 156 5.73 -6.52 -3.39
CA ALA A 156 7.12 -6.95 -3.61
C ALA A 156 7.51 -8.13 -2.72
N LYS A 157 6.96 -8.20 -1.50
CA LYS A 157 7.35 -9.17 -0.46
C LYS A 157 6.17 -9.78 0.29
N GLY A 158 4.94 -9.56 -0.17
CA GLY A 158 3.73 -9.99 0.51
C GLY A 158 2.77 -10.74 -0.39
N TYR A 159 1.49 -10.72 -0.03
CA TYR A 159 0.43 -11.51 -0.68
C TYR A 159 -0.22 -10.81 -1.88
N ASN A 160 0.03 -9.51 -2.12
CA ASN A 160 -0.58 -8.80 -3.22
C ASN A 160 -0.03 -9.29 -4.57
N LYS A 161 -0.92 -9.60 -5.51
CA LYS A 161 -0.55 -9.99 -6.89
C LYS A 161 -0.42 -8.79 -7.83
N THR A 162 -0.85 -7.60 -7.40
CA THR A 162 -0.79 -6.34 -8.15
C THR A 162 -0.35 -5.18 -7.26
N LYS A 163 0.03 -4.07 -7.91
CA LYS A 163 0.39 -2.81 -7.22
C LYS A 163 -0.82 -1.95 -6.84
N GLY A 164 -2.03 -2.49 -6.96
CA GLY A 164 -3.29 -1.79 -6.76
C GLY A 164 -3.89 -1.24 -8.06
N ASN A 165 -5.15 -0.81 -7.96
CA ASN A 165 -5.91 -0.30 -9.11
C ASN A 165 -5.44 1.11 -9.51
N LYS A 166 -5.55 1.43 -10.80
CA LYS A 166 -5.40 2.81 -11.30
C LYS A 166 -6.74 3.55 -11.14
N ASP A 167 -6.67 4.88 -10.98
CA ASP A 167 -7.84 5.76 -11.05
C ASP A 167 -8.34 5.87 -12.47
#